data_d15fd40c1b0522ab1944c5bf9aa247f1
#
_entry.id   d15fd40c1b0522ab1944c5bf9aa247f1
#
_cell.length_a   1.000
_cell.length_b   1.000
_cell.length_c   1.000
_cell.angle_alpha   90.00
_cell.angle_beta   90.00
_cell.angle_gamma   90.00
#
_symmetry.space_group_name_H-M   'P 1'
#
loop_
_entity.id
_entity.type
_entity.pdbx_description
1 polymer ?
#
loop_
_entity_poly.entity_id
_entity_poly.type
_entity_poly.pdbx_seq_one_letter_code
_entity_poly.pdbx_strand_id
1 'polypeptide(L)'
;SIVKALAAKADIDLAPVTRTNYNAAREDGPYDILINSAMPSKRFWARQNPKLDFIETVEKTSRLTNDWAAAKIIQISSISARSQLDTVYGRHKAAAEKLVKHSDNLILRLGPMYGEELDKGVLIDILNDNPVFVARNSHYCFAPIDWIASWIADNLDRSGVMDLGGNDAIMVGDVADAVESTSEFKGDTDDQILSERLDGAPAAREVIDFLHQVSKKKN
;
A
#
# COMPACT_ATOMS: atom_id res chain seq x y z
N SER A 1 10.68 -1.26 5.42
CA SER A 1 9.50 -0.45 5.84
C SER A 1 9.78 1.05 5.71
N ILE A 2 8.73 1.89 5.65
CA ILE A 2 8.85 3.36 5.57
C ILE A 2 9.72 3.89 6.73
N VAL A 3 9.50 3.42 7.95
CA VAL A 3 10.31 3.81 9.13
C VAL A 3 11.80 3.54 8.92
N LYS A 4 12.17 2.37 8.40
CA LYS A 4 13.58 2.04 8.12
C LYS A 4 14.18 2.97 7.05
N ALA A 5 13.43 3.29 6.00
CA ALA A 5 13.89 4.17 4.93
C ALA A 5 14.11 5.62 5.42
N LEU A 6 13.17 6.14 6.22
CA LEU A 6 13.30 7.47 6.83
C LEU A 6 14.44 7.53 7.84
N ALA A 7 14.61 6.51 8.68
CA ALA A 7 15.70 6.44 9.66
C ALA A 7 17.11 6.39 9.02
N ALA A 8 17.21 6.04 7.74
CA ALA A 8 18.46 6.06 6.99
C ALA A 8 18.84 7.46 6.47
N LYS A 9 17.94 8.45 6.56
CA LYS A 9 18.18 9.84 6.15
C LYS A 9 18.74 10.64 7.32
N ALA A 10 19.89 11.26 7.13
CA ALA A 10 20.60 12.00 8.21
C ALA A 10 19.93 13.34 8.60
N ASP A 11 19.09 13.86 7.73
CA ASP A 11 18.39 15.15 7.87
C ASP A 11 16.95 15.01 8.40
N ILE A 12 16.52 13.80 8.76
CA ILE A 12 15.18 13.53 9.27
C ILE A 12 15.23 13.20 10.77
N ASP A 13 14.58 14.03 11.58
CA ASP A 13 14.25 13.69 12.96
C ASP A 13 12.94 12.88 12.98
N LEU A 14 13.05 11.59 13.21
CA LEU A 14 11.96 10.64 13.05
C LEU A 14 11.32 10.25 14.38
N ALA A 15 10.03 10.52 14.53
CA ALA A 15 9.21 10.08 15.66
C ALA A 15 8.27 8.91 15.26
N PRO A 16 8.67 7.64 15.39
CA PRO A 16 7.81 6.51 15.08
C PRO A 16 6.63 6.42 16.05
N VAL A 17 5.40 6.46 15.51
CA VAL A 17 4.18 6.45 16.32
C VAL A 17 3.52 5.07 16.26
N THR A 18 3.17 4.56 17.44
CA THR A 18 2.45 3.30 17.65
C THR A 18 1.22 3.55 18.52
N ARG A 19 0.41 2.52 18.76
CA ARG A 19 -0.74 2.65 19.68
C ARG A 19 -0.33 3.00 21.12
N THR A 20 0.87 2.60 21.54
CA THR A 20 1.33 2.76 22.93
C THR A 20 1.86 4.17 23.23
N ASN A 21 2.41 4.86 22.23
CA ASN A 21 2.97 6.21 22.41
C ASN A 21 2.16 7.31 21.69
N TYR A 22 0.96 6.98 21.17
CA TYR A 22 0.16 7.88 20.35
C TYR A 22 -0.10 9.24 21.01
N ASN A 23 -0.55 9.24 22.29
CA ASN A 23 -0.89 10.48 22.98
C ASN A 23 0.35 11.32 23.29
N ALA A 24 1.42 10.70 23.76
CA ALA A 24 2.68 11.40 24.04
C ALA A 24 3.25 12.03 22.77
N ALA A 25 3.38 11.24 21.69
CA ALA A 25 3.89 11.73 20.42
C ALA A 25 3.03 12.86 19.81
N ARG A 26 1.70 12.82 20.02
CA ARG A 26 0.83 13.91 19.57
C ARG A 26 1.10 15.23 20.32
N GLU A 27 1.43 15.15 21.61
CA GLU A 27 1.72 16.31 22.47
C GLU A 27 3.12 16.89 22.25
N ASP A 28 4.06 16.10 21.70
CA ASP A 28 5.43 16.52 21.40
C ASP A 28 5.54 17.45 20.16
N GLY A 29 4.45 17.63 19.37
CA GLY A 29 4.42 18.48 18.18
C GLY A 29 4.66 19.98 18.45
N PRO A 30 4.67 20.82 17.40
CA PRO A 30 4.26 20.52 16.03
C PRO A 30 5.29 19.74 15.23
N TYR A 31 4.82 19.03 14.20
CA TYR A 31 5.65 18.29 13.24
C TYR A 31 5.62 18.95 11.85
N ASP A 32 6.70 18.83 11.10
CA ASP A 32 6.71 19.26 9.70
C ASP A 32 5.84 18.33 8.85
N ILE A 33 5.95 17.02 9.05
CA ILE A 33 5.24 16.02 8.26
C ILE A 33 4.67 14.91 9.15
N LEU A 34 3.38 14.62 8.98
CA LEU A 34 2.72 13.43 9.52
C LEU A 34 2.50 12.40 8.41
N ILE A 35 3.15 11.22 8.50
CA ILE A 35 2.90 10.11 7.55
C ILE A 35 1.87 9.17 8.15
N ASN A 36 0.64 9.18 7.62
CA ASN A 36 -0.41 8.27 8.05
C ASN A 36 -0.37 6.94 7.25
N SER A 37 0.25 5.93 7.83
CA SER A 37 0.25 4.55 7.32
C SER A 37 -0.60 3.59 8.17
N ALA A 38 -1.45 4.10 9.06
CA ALA A 38 -2.16 3.33 10.08
C ALA A 38 -3.48 2.68 9.60
N MET A 39 -3.86 2.85 8.33
CA MET A 39 -5.08 2.25 7.78
C MET A 39 -4.91 0.75 7.48
N PRO A 40 -5.95 -0.09 7.71
CA PRO A 40 -5.93 -1.49 7.32
C PRO A 40 -5.66 -1.69 5.82
N SER A 41 -4.97 -2.78 5.47
CA SER A 41 -4.69 -3.20 4.08
C SER A 41 -5.35 -4.54 3.72
N LYS A 42 -6.47 -4.89 4.39
CA LYS A 42 -7.12 -6.20 4.29
C LYS A 42 -8.50 -6.07 3.62
N ARG A 43 -8.58 -6.20 2.29
CA ARG A 43 -9.84 -6.08 1.51
C ARG A 43 -10.92 -7.08 1.94
N PHE A 44 -10.54 -8.35 2.13
CA PHE A 44 -11.47 -9.38 2.57
C PHE A 44 -12.04 -9.10 3.97
N TRP A 45 -11.19 -8.67 4.91
CA TRP A 45 -11.62 -8.28 6.25
C TRP A 45 -12.56 -7.08 6.23
N ALA A 46 -12.30 -6.07 5.40
CA ALA A 46 -13.17 -4.91 5.22
C ALA A 46 -14.58 -5.32 4.74
N ARG A 47 -14.66 -6.28 3.80
CA ARG A 47 -15.94 -6.83 3.32
C ARG A 47 -16.72 -7.52 4.43
N GLN A 48 -16.05 -8.27 5.30
CA GLN A 48 -16.68 -8.99 6.41
C GLN A 48 -17.01 -8.07 7.61
N ASN A 49 -16.26 -6.99 7.79
CA ASN A 49 -16.34 -6.09 8.93
C ASN A 49 -16.46 -4.61 8.51
N PRO A 50 -17.49 -4.22 7.73
CA PRO A 50 -17.57 -2.89 7.12
C PRO A 50 -17.59 -1.76 8.15
N LYS A 51 -18.25 -1.94 9.29
CA LYS A 51 -18.28 -0.95 10.37
C LYS A 51 -16.90 -0.75 11.01
N LEU A 52 -16.18 -1.83 11.28
CA LEU A 52 -14.83 -1.75 11.86
C LEU A 52 -13.84 -1.16 10.86
N ASP A 53 -13.95 -1.51 9.59
CA ASP A 53 -13.11 -0.92 8.54
C ASP A 53 -13.36 0.58 8.39
N PHE A 54 -14.62 1.04 8.51
CA PHE A 54 -14.94 2.46 8.55
C PHE A 54 -14.24 3.17 9.71
N ILE A 55 -14.33 2.62 10.92
CA ILE A 55 -13.68 3.19 12.12
C ILE A 55 -12.15 3.25 11.93
N GLU A 56 -11.53 2.14 11.50
CA GLU A 56 -10.08 2.04 11.36
C GLU A 56 -9.53 2.78 10.13
N THR A 57 -10.35 3.13 9.16
CA THR A 57 -9.93 3.82 7.94
C THR A 57 -10.39 5.27 7.94
N VAL A 58 -11.69 5.53 8.01
CA VAL A 58 -12.26 6.87 7.83
C VAL A 58 -12.20 7.68 9.13
N GLU A 59 -12.78 7.14 10.22
CA GLU A 59 -12.83 7.84 11.51
C GLU A 59 -11.41 8.06 12.08
N LYS A 60 -10.54 7.07 11.99
CA LYS A 60 -9.14 7.21 12.41
C LYS A 60 -8.42 8.29 11.60
N THR A 61 -8.59 8.33 10.27
CA THR A 61 -7.99 9.38 9.43
C THR A 61 -8.53 10.75 9.83
N SER A 62 -9.85 10.88 10.07
CA SER A 62 -10.43 12.13 10.55
C SER A 62 -9.79 12.61 11.86
N ARG A 63 -9.61 11.71 12.82
CA ARG A 63 -8.93 12.04 14.08
C ARG A 63 -7.48 12.46 13.85
N LEU A 64 -6.72 11.71 13.05
CA LEU A 64 -5.33 12.06 12.74
C LEU A 64 -5.21 13.44 12.10
N THR A 65 -6.09 13.79 11.16
CA THR A 65 -6.03 15.09 10.48
C THR A 65 -6.44 16.27 11.36
N ASN A 66 -7.23 16.04 12.41
CA ASN A 66 -7.72 17.11 13.29
C ASN A 66 -6.94 17.23 14.61
N ASP A 67 -6.39 16.12 15.11
CA ASP A 67 -5.78 16.07 16.43
C ASP A 67 -4.27 16.35 16.41
N TRP A 68 -3.61 16.21 15.26
CA TRP A 68 -2.16 16.37 15.12
C TRP A 68 -1.80 17.72 14.54
N ALA A 69 -0.90 18.43 15.21
CA ALA A 69 -0.29 19.66 14.70
C ALA A 69 0.84 19.30 13.72
N ALA A 70 0.51 19.14 12.43
CA ALA A 70 1.46 18.88 11.36
C ALA A 70 1.25 19.88 10.22
N ALA A 71 2.35 20.41 9.65
CA ALA A 71 2.28 21.34 8.53
C ALA A 71 1.85 20.63 7.23
N LYS A 72 2.16 19.33 7.11
CA LYS A 72 1.85 18.49 5.95
C LYS A 72 1.44 17.09 6.35
N ILE A 73 0.51 16.49 5.61
CA ILE A 73 0.13 15.09 5.78
C ILE A 73 0.46 14.30 4.52
N ILE A 74 1.16 13.17 4.70
CA ILE A 74 1.34 12.16 3.68
C ILE A 74 0.44 10.97 4.03
N GLN A 75 -0.59 10.76 3.21
CA GLN A 75 -1.58 9.71 3.42
C GLN A 75 -1.24 8.48 2.58
N ILE A 76 -0.95 7.36 3.23
CA ILE A 76 -0.78 6.08 2.54
C ILE A 76 -2.15 5.48 2.26
N SER A 77 -2.55 5.48 1.00
CA SER A 77 -3.82 4.97 0.49
C SER A 77 -3.61 3.72 -0.38
N SER A 78 -4.54 3.41 -1.26
CA SER A 78 -4.50 2.27 -2.17
C SER A 78 -5.08 2.65 -3.53
N ILE A 79 -4.58 2.06 -4.61
CA ILE A 79 -5.18 2.14 -5.95
C ILE A 79 -6.67 1.78 -5.91
N SER A 80 -7.09 0.89 -5.01
CA SER A 80 -8.51 0.55 -4.79
C SER A 80 -9.41 1.75 -4.46
N ALA A 81 -8.86 2.84 -3.91
CA ALA A 81 -9.60 4.09 -3.69
C ALA A 81 -10.09 4.76 -4.99
N ARG A 82 -9.50 4.40 -6.13
CA ARG A 82 -9.87 4.87 -7.47
C ARG A 82 -10.56 3.78 -8.28
N SER A 83 -10.01 2.56 -8.27
CA SER A 83 -10.42 1.49 -9.18
C SER A 83 -11.53 0.58 -8.64
N GLN A 84 -11.85 0.61 -7.34
CA GLN A 84 -12.76 -0.34 -6.68
C GLN A 84 -13.80 0.34 -5.78
N LEU A 85 -14.47 1.36 -6.29
CA LEU A 85 -15.49 2.11 -5.54
C LEU A 85 -16.79 1.32 -5.29
N ASP A 86 -16.97 0.20 -5.95
CA ASP A 86 -18.02 -0.80 -5.70
C ASP A 86 -17.76 -1.64 -4.43
N THR A 87 -16.53 -1.68 -3.93
CA THR A 87 -16.15 -2.41 -2.72
C THR A 87 -16.20 -1.54 -1.46
N VAL A 88 -16.41 -2.16 -0.29
CA VAL A 88 -16.31 -1.48 1.02
C VAL A 88 -14.94 -0.86 1.20
N TYR A 89 -13.87 -1.64 0.95
CA TYR A 89 -12.49 -1.20 1.10
C TYR A 89 -12.17 0.03 0.23
N GLY A 90 -12.48 -0.02 -1.06
CA GLY A 90 -12.22 1.08 -1.98
C GLY A 90 -12.97 2.35 -1.59
N ARG A 91 -14.27 2.25 -1.23
CA ARG A 91 -15.06 3.40 -0.77
C ARG A 91 -14.49 4.03 0.49
N HIS A 92 -14.08 3.24 1.49
CA HIS A 92 -13.54 3.78 2.73
C HIS A 92 -12.18 4.44 2.51
N LYS A 93 -11.31 3.85 1.65
CA LYS A 93 -10.06 4.50 1.25
C LYS A 93 -10.32 5.83 0.54
N ALA A 94 -11.24 5.87 -0.41
CA ALA A 94 -11.60 7.10 -1.11
C ALA A 94 -12.21 8.17 -0.16
N ALA A 95 -13.01 7.76 0.82
CA ALA A 95 -13.54 8.67 1.83
C ALA A 95 -12.43 9.24 2.73
N ALA A 96 -11.48 8.41 3.17
CA ALA A 96 -10.32 8.85 3.94
C ALA A 96 -9.44 9.86 3.16
N GLU A 97 -9.24 9.65 1.86
CA GLU A 97 -8.52 10.60 1.00
C GLU A 97 -9.18 11.99 0.97
N LYS A 98 -10.51 12.07 0.99
CA LYS A 98 -11.24 13.36 1.01
C LYS A 98 -10.99 14.15 2.28
N LEU A 99 -10.77 13.49 3.42
CA LEU A 99 -10.47 14.14 4.69
C LEU A 99 -9.07 14.78 4.71
N VAL A 100 -8.13 14.22 3.94
CA VAL A 100 -6.74 14.69 3.88
C VAL A 100 -6.50 15.65 2.71
N LYS A 101 -7.39 15.70 1.73
CA LYS A 101 -7.18 16.46 0.48
C LYS A 101 -7.04 17.96 0.74
N HIS A 102 -5.79 18.43 0.70
CA HIS A 102 -5.39 19.84 0.79
C HIS A 102 -4.25 20.08 -0.22
N SER A 103 -4.00 21.32 -0.61
CA SER A 103 -3.00 21.69 -1.64
C SER A 103 -1.60 21.15 -1.36
N ASP A 104 -1.20 21.14 -0.07
CA ASP A 104 0.17 20.81 0.33
C ASP A 104 0.35 19.35 0.76
N ASN A 105 -0.76 18.64 0.98
CA ASN A 105 -0.74 17.24 1.38
C ASN A 105 -0.48 16.31 0.19
N LEU A 106 0.08 15.14 0.49
CA LEU A 106 0.33 14.08 -0.48
C LEU A 106 -0.53 12.86 -0.16
N ILE A 107 -1.25 12.35 -1.15
CA ILE A 107 -1.99 11.09 -1.08
C ILE A 107 -1.30 10.10 -2.01
N LEU A 108 -0.77 9.02 -1.44
CA LEU A 108 -0.10 7.94 -2.18
C LEU A 108 -1.00 6.71 -2.25
N ARG A 109 -1.51 6.41 -3.42
CA ARG A 109 -2.29 5.20 -3.70
C ARG A 109 -1.34 4.07 -4.06
N LEU A 110 -1.00 3.25 -3.08
CA LEU A 110 -0.09 2.13 -3.31
C LEU A 110 -0.77 0.99 -4.10
N GLY A 111 -0.04 0.46 -5.07
CA GLY A 111 -0.31 -0.82 -5.71
C GLY A 111 0.07 -2.00 -4.84
N PRO A 112 -0.12 -3.24 -5.34
CA PRO A 112 0.35 -4.46 -4.69
C PRO A 112 1.87 -4.45 -4.54
N MET A 113 2.34 -4.86 -3.35
CA MET A 113 3.76 -4.85 -3.00
C MET A 113 4.28 -6.27 -2.75
N TYR A 114 5.60 -6.45 -2.91
CA TYR A 114 6.29 -7.68 -2.55
C TYR A 114 7.57 -7.41 -1.76
N GLY A 115 8.04 -8.42 -0.99
CA GLY A 115 9.24 -8.36 -0.16
C GLY A 115 9.34 -9.56 0.77
N GLU A 116 10.49 -9.77 1.41
CA GLU A 116 10.77 -10.96 2.24
C GLU A 116 9.84 -11.09 3.45
N GLU A 117 9.34 -9.99 3.99
CA GLU A 117 8.44 -9.98 5.16
C GLU A 117 6.95 -10.17 4.78
N LEU A 118 6.64 -10.48 3.50
CA LEU A 118 5.26 -10.66 3.07
C LEU A 118 4.74 -12.04 3.54
N ASP A 119 3.65 -12.02 4.30
CA ASP A 119 3.03 -13.21 4.91
C ASP A 119 1.63 -13.54 4.37
N LYS A 120 1.12 -12.74 3.43
CA LYS A 120 -0.24 -12.85 2.90
C LYS A 120 -0.42 -12.19 1.54
N GLY A 121 -1.54 -12.50 0.89
CA GLY A 121 -1.97 -11.91 -0.38
C GLY A 121 -1.66 -12.79 -1.57
N VAL A 122 -2.02 -12.34 -2.75
CA VAL A 122 -2.05 -13.11 -3.98
C VAL A 122 -0.74 -13.85 -4.29
N LEU A 123 0.42 -13.24 -3.99
CA LEU A 123 1.72 -13.87 -4.23
C LEU A 123 1.99 -15.03 -3.27
N ILE A 124 1.57 -14.91 -2.03
CA ILE A 124 1.69 -15.99 -1.03
C ILE A 124 0.72 -17.13 -1.34
N ASP A 125 -0.48 -16.80 -1.80
CA ASP A 125 -1.45 -17.80 -2.24
C ASP A 125 -0.89 -18.60 -3.44
N ILE A 126 -0.34 -17.92 -4.45
CA ILE A 126 0.32 -18.53 -5.61
C ILE A 126 1.51 -19.42 -5.19
N LEU A 127 2.40 -18.94 -4.30
CA LEU A 127 3.58 -19.69 -3.83
C LEU A 127 3.26 -20.95 -3.02
N ASN A 128 2.05 -21.02 -2.45
CA ASN A 128 1.61 -22.13 -1.61
C ASN A 128 0.48 -22.95 -2.26
N ASP A 129 0.21 -22.77 -3.54
CA ASP A 129 -0.88 -23.42 -4.30
C ASP A 129 -2.27 -23.28 -3.65
N ASN A 130 -2.47 -22.18 -2.91
CA ASN A 130 -3.75 -21.83 -2.31
C ASN A 130 -4.70 -21.23 -3.34
N PRO A 131 -6.03 -21.28 -3.11
CA PRO A 131 -6.99 -20.60 -3.97
C PRO A 131 -6.74 -19.08 -4.01
N VAL A 132 -6.66 -18.52 -5.22
CA VAL A 132 -6.50 -17.09 -5.50
C VAL A 132 -7.87 -16.46 -5.76
N PHE A 133 -8.25 -15.45 -4.98
CA PHE A 133 -9.57 -14.85 -5.02
C PHE A 133 -9.65 -13.60 -5.93
N VAL A 134 -8.95 -13.64 -7.05
CA VAL A 134 -9.09 -12.71 -8.18
C VAL A 134 -9.10 -13.52 -9.48
N ALA A 135 -9.59 -12.94 -10.57
CA ALA A 135 -9.55 -13.61 -11.87
C ALA A 135 -8.10 -13.69 -12.37
N ARG A 136 -7.81 -14.75 -13.12
CA ARG A 136 -6.48 -15.02 -13.68
C ARG A 136 -5.98 -13.88 -14.59
N ASN A 137 -6.88 -13.20 -15.29
CA ASN A 137 -6.60 -12.08 -16.18
C ASN A 137 -6.52 -10.71 -15.47
N SER A 138 -6.52 -10.66 -14.15
CA SER A 138 -6.29 -9.44 -13.39
C SER A 138 -4.86 -8.94 -13.58
N HIS A 139 -4.67 -7.61 -13.70
CA HIS A 139 -3.36 -6.99 -13.92
C HIS A 139 -2.92 -6.21 -12.69
N TYR A 140 -1.71 -6.48 -12.22
CA TYR A 140 -1.15 -5.88 -11.01
C TYR A 140 0.18 -5.16 -11.26
N CYS A 141 0.30 -3.94 -10.74
CA CYS A 141 1.52 -3.13 -10.75
C CYS A 141 2.41 -3.43 -9.54
N PHE A 142 2.88 -4.66 -9.42
CA PHE A 142 3.72 -5.08 -8.29
C PHE A 142 4.99 -4.24 -8.17
N ALA A 143 5.34 -3.86 -6.92
CA ALA A 143 6.60 -3.18 -6.63
C ALA A 143 7.25 -3.70 -5.35
N PRO A 144 8.60 -3.65 -5.23
CA PRO A 144 9.29 -3.99 -3.98
C PRO A 144 8.90 -3.04 -2.85
N ILE A 145 8.62 -3.58 -1.66
CA ILE A 145 8.32 -2.78 -0.45
C ILE A 145 9.45 -1.79 -0.14
N ASP A 146 10.70 -2.20 -0.32
CA ASP A 146 11.85 -1.34 0.00
C ASP A 146 12.01 -0.21 -1.01
N TRP A 147 11.70 -0.45 -2.30
CA TRP A 147 11.66 0.62 -3.29
C TRP A 147 10.55 1.65 -2.96
N ILE A 148 9.34 1.19 -2.64
CA ILE A 148 8.22 2.06 -2.21
C ILE A 148 8.65 2.91 -1.00
N ALA A 149 9.27 2.30 0.00
CA ALA A 149 9.70 2.98 1.21
C ALA A 149 10.79 4.04 0.92
N SER A 150 11.76 3.71 0.08
CA SER A 150 12.81 4.65 -0.35
C SER A 150 12.23 5.79 -1.17
N TRP A 151 11.34 5.48 -2.11
CA TRP A 151 10.67 6.51 -2.91
C TRP A 151 9.92 7.51 -2.03
N ILE A 152 9.19 7.05 -1.02
CA ILE A 152 8.48 7.92 -0.06
C ILE A 152 9.48 8.83 0.68
N ALA A 153 10.59 8.26 1.17
CA ALA A 153 11.61 9.00 1.91
C ALA A 153 12.34 10.04 1.04
N ASP A 154 12.43 9.83 -0.27
CA ASP A 154 13.07 10.73 -1.23
C ASP A 154 12.12 11.79 -1.80
N ASN A 155 10.82 11.72 -1.52
CA ASN A 155 9.79 12.57 -2.14
C ASN A 155 8.82 13.19 -1.11
N LEU A 156 9.33 13.55 0.08
CA LEU A 156 8.53 14.14 1.16
C LEU A 156 7.98 15.53 0.82
N ASP A 157 8.59 16.24 -0.11
CA ASP A 157 8.22 17.57 -0.58
C ASP A 157 7.04 17.57 -1.56
N ARG A 158 6.74 16.42 -2.20
CA ARG A 158 5.65 16.32 -3.19
C ARG A 158 4.27 16.50 -2.57
N SER A 159 3.33 17.00 -3.38
CA SER A 159 1.92 17.20 -3.01
C SER A 159 0.97 16.63 -4.05
N GLY A 160 -0.33 16.60 -3.74
CA GLY A 160 -1.37 16.11 -4.63
C GLY A 160 -1.72 14.63 -4.42
N VAL A 161 -2.19 13.97 -5.47
CA VAL A 161 -2.59 12.55 -5.45
C VAL A 161 -1.80 11.80 -6.50
N MET A 162 -1.11 10.73 -6.09
CA MET A 162 -0.28 9.92 -6.97
C MET A 162 -0.53 8.43 -6.73
N ASP A 163 -0.50 7.65 -7.80
CA ASP A 163 -0.40 6.20 -7.70
C ASP A 163 1.09 5.81 -7.59
N LEU A 164 1.42 4.81 -6.76
CA LEU A 164 2.79 4.33 -6.56
C LEU A 164 2.83 2.81 -6.63
N GLY A 165 3.61 2.29 -7.57
CA GLY A 165 3.73 0.86 -7.86
C GLY A 165 4.71 0.61 -9.00
N GLY A 166 4.78 -0.62 -9.50
CA GLY A 166 5.60 -0.98 -10.65
C GLY A 166 4.97 -0.56 -11.97
N ASN A 167 5.80 -0.17 -12.92
CA ASN A 167 5.36 0.07 -14.29
C ASN A 167 5.01 -1.25 -15.01
N ASP A 168 4.27 -1.13 -16.12
CA ASP A 168 3.95 -2.24 -17.00
C ASP A 168 3.30 -3.42 -16.24
N ALA A 169 2.10 -3.16 -15.67
CA ALA A 169 1.36 -4.13 -14.88
C ALA A 169 1.31 -5.51 -15.54
N ILE A 170 1.55 -6.56 -14.73
CA ILE A 170 1.59 -7.94 -15.18
C ILE A 170 0.30 -8.68 -14.84
N MET A 171 -0.11 -9.59 -15.70
CA MET A 171 -1.25 -10.48 -15.45
C MET A 171 -0.93 -11.44 -14.30
N VAL A 172 -1.82 -11.55 -13.32
CA VAL A 172 -1.61 -12.43 -12.14
C VAL A 172 -1.47 -13.90 -12.57
N GLY A 173 -2.16 -14.28 -13.64
CA GLY A 173 -2.02 -15.60 -14.25
C GLY A 173 -0.61 -15.88 -14.78
N ASP A 174 0.04 -14.89 -15.40
CA ASP A 174 1.41 -15.06 -15.92
C ASP A 174 2.42 -15.21 -14.75
N VAL A 175 2.15 -14.55 -13.61
CA VAL A 175 2.96 -14.74 -12.40
C VAL A 175 2.83 -16.18 -11.88
N ALA A 176 1.61 -16.73 -11.84
CA ALA A 176 1.39 -18.11 -11.41
C ALA A 176 2.06 -19.12 -12.36
N ASP A 177 1.95 -18.90 -13.68
CA ASP A 177 2.60 -19.77 -14.68
C ASP A 177 4.13 -19.75 -14.55
N ALA A 178 4.71 -18.58 -14.33
CA ALA A 178 6.17 -18.43 -14.22
C ALA A 178 6.76 -19.19 -13.01
N VAL A 179 5.97 -19.44 -11.96
CA VAL A 179 6.40 -20.21 -10.77
C VAL A 179 5.77 -21.61 -10.72
N GLU A 180 5.15 -22.05 -11.82
CA GLU A 180 4.52 -23.36 -11.96
C GLU A 180 3.45 -23.66 -10.89
N SER A 181 2.74 -22.63 -10.43
CA SER A 181 1.71 -22.75 -9.40
C SER A 181 0.46 -23.46 -9.94
N THR A 182 -0.09 -24.33 -9.12
CA THR A 182 -1.35 -25.05 -9.38
C THR A 182 -2.56 -24.35 -8.76
N SER A 183 -2.41 -23.12 -8.29
CA SER A 183 -3.48 -22.34 -7.66
C SER A 183 -4.73 -22.21 -8.54
N GLU A 184 -5.89 -22.46 -7.94
CA GLU A 184 -7.19 -22.18 -8.59
C GLU A 184 -7.56 -20.70 -8.45
N PHE A 185 -7.96 -20.07 -9.55
CA PHE A 185 -8.43 -18.68 -9.57
C PHE A 185 -9.96 -18.64 -9.43
N LYS A 186 -10.46 -17.94 -8.38
CA LYS A 186 -11.88 -17.97 -7.93
C LYS A 186 -12.43 -16.56 -7.69
N GLY A 187 -12.22 -15.61 -8.56
CA GLY A 187 -12.68 -14.24 -8.33
C GLY A 187 -13.01 -13.51 -9.61
N ASP A 188 -13.50 -12.31 -9.45
CA ASP A 188 -13.71 -11.36 -10.53
C ASP A 188 -12.41 -10.68 -10.93
N THR A 189 -12.40 -10.02 -12.09
CA THR A 189 -11.26 -9.22 -12.55
C THR A 189 -11.04 -8.06 -11.59
N ASP A 190 -9.80 -7.93 -11.13
CA ASP A 190 -9.33 -6.92 -10.19
C ASP A 190 -8.05 -6.29 -10.74
N ASP A 191 -8.18 -5.15 -11.41
CA ASP A 191 -7.03 -4.45 -11.97
C ASP A 191 -6.48 -3.42 -10.98
N GLN A 192 -5.21 -3.59 -10.62
CA GLN A 192 -4.43 -2.71 -9.77
C GLN A 192 -3.27 -2.13 -10.60
N ILE A 193 -3.58 -1.19 -11.48
CA ILE A 193 -2.64 -0.58 -12.42
C ILE A 193 -2.44 0.90 -12.09
N LEU A 194 -1.27 1.45 -12.40
CA LEU A 194 -1.00 2.88 -12.23
C LEU A 194 -1.88 3.72 -13.18
N SER A 195 -2.30 4.90 -12.73
CA SER A 195 -2.98 5.89 -13.61
C SER A 195 -2.04 6.46 -14.66
N GLU A 196 -0.77 6.59 -14.31
CA GLU A 196 0.28 7.12 -15.18
C GLU A 196 1.58 6.34 -14.93
N ARG A 197 2.44 6.25 -15.96
CA ARG A 197 3.76 5.65 -15.82
C ARG A 197 4.61 6.51 -14.88
N LEU A 198 5.35 5.87 -13.98
CA LEU A 198 6.20 6.55 -13.00
C LEU A 198 7.68 6.41 -13.40
N ASP A 199 8.36 7.53 -13.58
CA ASP A 199 9.78 7.54 -13.93
C ASP A 199 10.63 6.90 -12.82
N GLY A 200 11.53 5.99 -13.21
CA GLY A 200 12.39 5.26 -12.29
C GLY A 200 11.70 4.15 -11.48
N ALA A 201 10.40 3.88 -11.71
CA ALA A 201 9.76 2.74 -11.07
C ALA A 201 10.21 1.41 -11.70
N PRO A 202 10.34 0.34 -10.88
CA PRO A 202 10.64 -1.01 -11.37
C PRO A 202 9.54 -1.51 -12.31
N ALA A 203 9.87 -2.46 -13.18
CA ALA A 203 8.84 -3.15 -13.95
C ALA A 203 8.09 -4.13 -13.05
N ALA A 204 6.76 -4.17 -13.16
CA ALA A 204 5.93 -5.05 -12.31
C ALA A 204 6.33 -6.54 -12.45
N ARG A 205 6.83 -6.95 -13.62
CA ARG A 205 7.27 -8.33 -13.88
C ARG A 205 8.50 -8.78 -13.07
N GLU A 206 9.27 -7.85 -12.47
CA GLU A 206 10.40 -8.18 -11.59
C GLU A 206 9.95 -8.99 -10.34
N VAL A 207 8.67 -8.99 -10.03
CA VAL A 207 8.07 -9.85 -9.01
C VAL A 207 8.35 -11.35 -9.27
N ILE A 208 8.46 -11.78 -10.55
CA ILE A 208 8.76 -13.17 -10.92
C ILE A 208 10.15 -13.57 -10.43
N ASP A 209 11.15 -12.71 -10.64
CA ASP A 209 12.53 -12.97 -10.19
C ASP A 209 12.59 -13.09 -8.66
N PHE A 210 11.85 -12.22 -7.96
CA PHE A 210 11.73 -12.30 -6.51
C PHE A 210 11.11 -13.65 -6.07
N LEU A 211 10.01 -14.08 -6.69
CA LEU A 211 9.35 -15.35 -6.35
C LEU A 211 10.26 -16.56 -6.59
N HIS A 212 11.03 -16.58 -7.70
CA HIS A 212 12.01 -17.62 -7.95
C HIS A 212 13.12 -17.66 -6.88
N GLN A 213 13.55 -16.50 -6.37
CA GLN A 213 14.53 -16.45 -5.28
C GLN A 213 13.98 -17.00 -3.96
N VAL A 214 12.72 -16.66 -3.64
CA VAL A 214 12.05 -17.15 -2.41
C VAL A 214 11.79 -18.66 -2.48
N SER A 215 11.37 -19.18 -3.64
CA SER A 215 11.15 -20.62 -3.85
C SER A 215 12.43 -21.43 -3.67
N LYS A 216 13.57 -20.93 -4.17
CA LYS A 216 14.88 -21.60 -3.99
C LYS A 216 15.38 -21.62 -2.54
N LYS A 217 14.98 -20.65 -1.70
CA LYS A 217 15.35 -20.62 -0.27
C LYS A 217 14.52 -21.60 0.57
N LYS A 218 13.37 -22.08 0.06
CA LYS A 218 12.48 -23.04 0.76
C LYS A 218 12.87 -24.52 0.52
N ASN A 219 13.63 -24.80 -0.55
CA ASN A 219 14.19 -26.12 -0.90
C ASN A 219 15.63 -26.26 -0.39
#